data_b9c1ff3d334f5c110e8ad4d914ae96cb
#
_entry.id   b9c1ff3d334f5c110e8ad4d914ae96cb
#
_cell.length_a   1.000
_cell.length_b   1.000
_cell.length_c   1.000
_cell.angle_alpha   90.00
_cell.angle_beta   90.00
_cell.angle_gamma   90.00
#
_symmetry.space_group_name_H-M   'P 1'
#
loop_
_entity.id
_entity.type
_entity.pdbx_description
1 polymer ?
#
loop_
_entity_poly.entity_id
_entity_poly.type
_entity_poly.pdbx_seq_one_letter_code
_entity_poly.pdbx_strand_id
1 'polypeptide(L)'
;MVRIILIRHGETQWNIEGRYQGQEDTHLSERGQLQGRMVADGLKNTPIDVAISSPLERSYMTCSFCASLHGLTVLKDDRLLEINHGDWEGRLADDIKANYPKEFQRWHTAPYTVTMPGKGGESLEDVRRRVRAAFDE
;
A
#
# COMPACT_ATOMS: atom_id res chain seq x y z
N MET A 1 20.32 -17.38 -3.96
CA MET A 1 19.61 -16.26 -4.66
C MET A 1 18.25 -16.10 -3.99
N VAL A 2 17.94 -14.90 -3.49
CA VAL A 2 16.65 -14.57 -2.92
C VAL A 2 15.70 -14.13 -4.07
N ARG A 3 14.47 -14.67 -4.08
CA ARG A 3 13.41 -14.23 -4.99
C ARG A 3 12.36 -13.49 -4.18
N ILE A 4 12.00 -12.28 -4.62
CA ILE A 4 10.97 -11.46 -3.99
C ILE A 4 9.76 -11.40 -4.90
N ILE A 5 8.57 -11.62 -4.34
CA ILE A 5 7.28 -11.48 -5.00
C ILE A 5 6.56 -10.30 -4.35
N LEU A 6 6.34 -9.25 -5.12
CA LEU A 6 5.62 -8.07 -4.67
C LEU A 6 4.14 -8.17 -5.05
N ILE A 7 3.26 -8.02 -4.09
CA ILE A 7 1.81 -8.07 -4.29
C ILE A 7 1.21 -6.75 -3.80
N ARG A 8 0.45 -6.09 -4.68
CA ARG A 8 -0.36 -4.96 -4.27
C ARG A 8 -1.63 -5.47 -3.57
N HIS A 9 -2.10 -4.74 -2.56
CA HIS A 9 -3.37 -5.05 -1.90
C HIS A 9 -4.56 -5.04 -2.88
N GLY A 10 -5.61 -5.81 -2.55
CA GLY A 10 -6.86 -5.81 -3.28
C GLY A 10 -7.59 -4.45 -3.21
N GLU A 11 -8.61 -4.31 -4.04
CA GLU A 11 -9.46 -3.11 -4.08
C GLU A 11 -10.08 -2.82 -2.72
N THR A 12 -10.14 -1.53 -2.35
CA THR A 12 -10.84 -1.02 -1.17
C THR A 12 -12.03 -0.16 -1.58
N GLN A 13 -12.94 0.13 -0.65
CA GLN A 13 -14.03 1.07 -0.92
C GLN A 13 -13.50 2.45 -1.33
N TRP A 14 -12.39 2.92 -0.73
CA TRP A 14 -11.79 4.20 -1.10
C TRP A 14 -11.14 4.20 -2.48
N ASN A 15 -10.69 3.04 -2.99
CA ASN A 15 -10.29 2.92 -4.39
C ASN A 15 -11.49 3.16 -5.33
N ILE A 16 -12.66 2.58 -5.00
CA ILE A 16 -13.90 2.76 -5.78
C ILE A 16 -14.34 4.23 -5.78
N GLU A 17 -14.25 4.88 -4.62
CA GLU A 17 -14.65 6.28 -4.46
C GLU A 17 -13.63 7.28 -5.02
N GLY A 18 -12.41 6.86 -5.36
CA GLY A 18 -11.34 7.74 -5.81
C GLY A 18 -10.75 8.61 -4.68
N ARG A 19 -10.76 8.10 -3.44
CA ARG A 19 -10.15 8.76 -2.29
C ARG A 19 -8.69 8.36 -2.13
N TYR A 20 -7.87 9.30 -1.71
CA TYR A 20 -6.51 9.03 -1.28
C TYR A 20 -6.52 8.32 0.07
N GLN A 21 -5.86 7.17 0.16
CA GLN A 21 -5.89 6.33 1.36
C GLN A 21 -4.71 6.62 2.29
N GLY A 22 -3.50 6.60 1.75
CA GLY A 22 -2.29 6.75 2.54
C GLY A 22 -2.22 5.72 3.67
N GLN A 23 -2.04 6.19 4.89
CA GLN A 23 -1.94 5.35 6.08
C GLN A 23 -3.27 5.19 6.83
N GLU A 24 -4.36 5.76 6.33
CA GLU A 24 -5.69 5.45 6.84
C GLU A 24 -6.02 3.97 6.62
N ASP A 25 -6.53 3.33 7.65
CA ASP A 25 -6.76 1.88 7.65
C ASP A 25 -8.14 1.55 7.07
N THR A 26 -8.15 1.26 5.78
CA THR A 26 -9.35 0.94 5.01
C THR A 26 -9.44 -0.56 4.73
N HIS A 27 -10.68 -1.09 4.74
CA HIS A 27 -10.94 -2.50 4.47
C HIS A 27 -10.98 -2.82 2.97
N LEU A 28 -10.70 -4.07 2.64
CA LEU A 28 -10.93 -4.59 1.28
C LEU A 28 -12.43 -4.58 0.95
N SER A 29 -12.77 -4.20 -0.29
CA SER A 29 -14.09 -4.46 -0.84
C SER A 29 -14.29 -5.97 -1.06
N GLU A 30 -15.52 -6.41 -1.31
CA GLU A 30 -15.79 -7.82 -1.68
C GLU A 30 -14.96 -8.25 -2.89
N ARG A 31 -14.86 -7.36 -3.89
CA ARG A 31 -13.99 -7.57 -5.06
C ARG A 31 -12.52 -7.65 -4.67
N GLY A 32 -12.05 -6.79 -3.77
CA GLY A 32 -10.68 -6.82 -3.27
C GLY A 32 -10.34 -8.11 -2.54
N GLN A 33 -11.26 -8.66 -1.76
CA GLN A 33 -11.10 -9.97 -1.14
C GLN A 33 -11.01 -11.08 -2.18
N LEU A 34 -11.86 -11.04 -3.22
CA LEU A 34 -11.79 -11.99 -4.33
C LEU A 34 -10.44 -11.91 -5.06
N GLN A 35 -9.97 -10.69 -5.37
CA GLN A 35 -8.66 -10.46 -5.97
C GLN A 35 -7.54 -11.08 -5.13
N GLY A 36 -7.55 -10.89 -3.81
CA GLY A 36 -6.57 -11.48 -2.90
C GLY A 36 -6.57 -13.01 -2.95
N ARG A 37 -7.75 -13.63 -2.96
CA ARG A 37 -7.88 -15.09 -3.09
C ARG A 37 -7.41 -15.61 -4.46
N MET A 38 -7.69 -14.89 -5.55
CA MET A 38 -7.22 -15.24 -6.89
C MET A 38 -5.69 -15.20 -6.98
N VAL A 39 -5.05 -14.18 -6.40
CA VAL A 39 -3.58 -14.10 -6.32
C VAL A 39 -3.03 -15.27 -5.51
N ALA A 40 -3.64 -15.58 -4.37
CA ALA A 40 -3.25 -16.72 -3.54
C ALA A 40 -3.33 -18.05 -4.32
N ASP A 41 -4.43 -18.29 -5.03
CA ASP A 41 -4.57 -19.49 -5.87
C ASP A 41 -3.50 -19.54 -6.99
N GLY A 42 -3.21 -18.41 -7.62
CA GLY A 42 -2.14 -18.31 -8.62
C GLY A 42 -0.75 -18.64 -8.07
N LEU A 43 -0.51 -18.39 -6.78
CA LEU A 43 0.77 -18.61 -6.13
C LEU A 43 0.86 -19.92 -5.32
N LYS A 44 -0.21 -20.70 -5.22
CA LYS A 44 -0.29 -21.88 -4.36
C LYS A 44 0.81 -22.94 -4.56
N ASN A 45 1.34 -23.03 -5.79
CA ASN A 45 2.41 -23.97 -6.15
C ASN A 45 3.79 -23.30 -6.21
N THR A 46 3.87 -22.02 -5.90
CA THR A 46 5.13 -21.28 -5.86
C THR A 46 5.77 -21.43 -4.47
N PRO A 47 7.00 -21.93 -4.35
CA PRO A 47 7.65 -21.99 -3.05
C PRO A 47 7.79 -20.59 -2.43
N ILE A 48 7.24 -20.42 -1.23
CA ILE A 48 7.32 -19.18 -0.45
C ILE A 48 7.73 -19.55 0.97
N ASP A 49 8.82 -18.96 1.45
CA ASP A 49 9.40 -19.27 2.77
C ASP A 49 8.96 -18.26 3.83
N VAL A 50 8.70 -17.01 3.44
CA VAL A 50 8.35 -15.91 4.34
C VAL A 50 7.28 -15.03 3.69
N ALA A 51 6.32 -14.59 4.48
CA ALA A 51 5.29 -13.62 4.10
C ALA A 51 5.40 -12.38 4.99
N ILE A 52 5.66 -11.23 4.39
CA ILE A 52 5.80 -9.95 5.09
C ILE A 52 4.78 -8.96 4.51
N SER A 53 4.16 -8.17 5.35
CA SER A 53 3.15 -7.18 4.93
C SER A 53 3.25 -5.88 5.69
N SER A 54 2.81 -4.80 5.06
CA SER A 54 2.35 -3.62 5.78
C SER A 54 1.32 -4.02 6.83
N PRO A 55 1.28 -3.36 8.00
CA PRO A 55 0.27 -3.62 9.03
C PRO A 55 -1.14 -3.17 8.64
N LEU A 56 -1.30 -2.32 7.60
CA LEU A 56 -2.60 -1.85 7.13
C LEU A 56 -3.48 -3.04 6.72
N GLU A 57 -4.73 -3.05 7.18
CA GLU A 57 -5.63 -4.19 7.04
C GLU A 57 -5.77 -4.68 5.60
N ARG A 58 -5.95 -3.77 4.63
CA ARG A 58 -6.04 -4.13 3.22
C ARG A 58 -4.84 -4.92 2.69
N SER A 59 -3.64 -4.55 3.14
CA SER A 59 -2.38 -5.22 2.75
C SER A 59 -2.23 -6.53 3.51
N TYR A 60 -2.44 -6.49 4.81
CA TYR A 60 -2.34 -7.65 5.68
C TYR A 60 -3.31 -8.76 5.27
N MET A 61 -4.58 -8.43 4.99
CA MET A 61 -5.57 -9.39 4.53
C MET A 61 -5.22 -10.00 3.17
N THR A 62 -4.75 -9.16 2.22
CA THR A 62 -4.30 -9.67 0.91
C THR A 62 -3.14 -10.64 1.06
N CYS A 63 -2.15 -10.32 1.88
CA CYS A 63 -1.02 -11.19 2.18
C CYS A 63 -1.46 -12.49 2.90
N SER A 64 -2.42 -12.38 3.82
CA SER A 64 -2.92 -13.51 4.61
C SER A 64 -3.58 -14.59 3.75
N PHE A 65 -4.26 -14.22 2.67
CA PHE A 65 -4.81 -15.21 1.72
C PHE A 65 -3.69 -16.06 1.11
N CYS A 66 -2.56 -15.44 0.72
CA CYS A 66 -1.43 -16.18 0.18
C CYS A 66 -0.73 -17.00 1.26
N ALA A 67 -0.41 -16.38 2.40
CA ALA A 67 0.33 -17.01 3.49
C ALA A 67 -0.37 -18.27 4.02
N SER A 68 -1.71 -18.24 4.12
CA SER A 68 -2.50 -19.37 4.63
C SER A 68 -2.37 -20.63 3.77
N LEU A 69 -2.24 -20.49 2.44
CA LEU A 69 -2.05 -21.64 1.53
C LEU A 69 -0.65 -22.26 1.65
N HIS A 70 0.29 -21.54 2.26
CA HIS A 70 1.68 -21.99 2.48
C HIS A 70 1.97 -22.36 3.94
N GLY A 71 0.94 -22.30 4.82
CA GLY A 71 1.12 -22.54 6.26
C GLY A 71 2.02 -21.51 6.96
N LEU A 72 2.09 -20.29 6.41
CA LEU A 72 2.94 -19.21 6.91
C LEU A 72 2.15 -18.24 7.81
N THR A 73 2.84 -17.70 8.79
CA THR A 73 2.37 -16.53 9.56
C THR A 73 2.85 -15.26 8.88
N VAL A 74 1.97 -14.28 8.70
CA VAL A 74 2.33 -12.98 8.13
C VAL A 74 3.06 -12.14 9.17
N LEU A 75 4.27 -11.72 8.83
CA LEU A 75 5.06 -10.76 9.60
C LEU A 75 4.65 -9.33 9.20
N LYS A 76 4.34 -8.49 10.18
CA LYS A 76 4.03 -7.08 9.93
C LYS A 76 5.30 -6.23 10.02
N ASP A 77 5.45 -5.29 9.08
CA ASP A 77 6.57 -4.36 9.06
C ASP A 77 6.07 -2.95 8.73
N ASP A 78 6.21 -2.02 9.68
CA ASP A 78 5.78 -0.63 9.53
C ASP A 78 6.54 0.12 8.43
N ARG A 79 7.75 -0.36 8.09
CA ARG A 79 8.54 0.20 6.98
C ARG A 79 7.88 -0.02 5.61
N LEU A 80 6.90 -0.92 5.53
CA LEU A 80 6.10 -1.21 4.33
C LEU A 80 4.76 -0.46 4.29
N LEU A 81 4.51 0.47 5.21
CA LEU A 81 3.34 1.32 5.15
C LEU A 81 3.27 2.08 3.82
N GLU A 82 2.06 2.37 3.36
CA GLU A 82 1.82 3.30 2.24
C GLU A 82 2.41 4.67 2.56
N ILE A 83 2.70 5.47 1.54
CA ILE A 83 3.08 6.86 1.75
C ILE A 83 2.03 7.57 2.60
N ASN A 84 2.46 8.30 3.62
CA ASN A 84 1.57 9.17 4.37
C ASN A 84 1.21 10.36 3.48
N HIS A 85 -0.04 10.40 3.01
CA HIS A 85 -0.55 11.48 2.17
C HIS A 85 -0.92 12.74 2.97
N GLY A 86 -0.78 12.73 4.30
CA GLY A 86 -1.05 13.88 5.15
C GLY A 86 -2.48 14.40 4.98
N ASP A 87 -2.61 15.70 4.71
CA ASP A 87 -3.93 16.35 4.57
C ASP A 87 -4.78 15.83 3.39
N TRP A 88 -4.22 15.02 2.50
CA TRP A 88 -4.97 14.43 1.39
C TRP A 88 -5.72 13.15 1.76
N GLU A 89 -5.36 12.52 2.88
CA GLU A 89 -5.99 11.26 3.28
C GLU A 89 -7.50 11.43 3.50
N GLY A 90 -8.28 10.52 2.94
CA GLY A 90 -9.74 10.53 2.94
C GLY A 90 -10.39 11.49 1.95
N ARG A 91 -9.63 12.38 1.29
CA ARG A 91 -10.18 13.34 0.33
C ARG A 91 -10.31 12.74 -1.06
N LEU A 92 -11.29 13.23 -1.81
CA LEU A 92 -11.43 12.96 -3.23
C LEU A 92 -10.35 13.69 -4.04
N ALA A 93 -9.93 13.11 -5.15
CA ALA A 93 -8.94 13.72 -6.03
C ALA A 93 -9.34 15.13 -6.51
N ASP A 94 -10.63 15.36 -6.78
CA ASP A 94 -11.14 16.67 -7.20
C ASP A 94 -11.06 17.71 -6.08
N ASP A 95 -11.32 17.31 -4.82
CA ASP A 95 -11.17 18.20 -3.66
C ASP A 95 -9.70 18.59 -3.45
N ILE A 96 -8.79 17.63 -3.62
CA ILE A 96 -7.34 17.88 -3.53
C ILE A 96 -6.91 18.84 -4.63
N LYS A 97 -7.33 18.59 -5.88
CA LYS A 97 -7.03 19.46 -7.02
C LYS A 97 -7.53 20.88 -6.82
N ALA A 98 -8.70 21.05 -6.19
CA ALA A 98 -9.28 22.37 -5.90
C ALA A 98 -8.52 23.11 -4.79
N ASN A 99 -8.11 22.40 -3.71
CA ASN A 99 -7.51 23.00 -2.52
C ASN A 99 -5.98 23.05 -2.57
N TYR A 100 -5.33 22.15 -3.33
CA TYR A 100 -3.88 22.01 -3.45
C TYR A 100 -3.44 21.92 -4.93
N PRO A 101 -3.83 22.88 -5.80
CA PRO A 101 -3.67 22.74 -7.26
C PRO A 101 -2.20 22.60 -7.68
N LYS A 102 -1.28 23.31 -7.03
CA LYS A 102 0.16 23.26 -7.35
C LYS A 102 0.78 21.93 -6.95
N GLU A 103 0.51 21.48 -5.73
CA GLU A 103 1.01 20.21 -5.18
C GLU A 103 0.42 19.03 -5.96
N PHE A 104 -0.87 19.07 -6.26
CA PHE A 104 -1.54 18.06 -7.07
C PHE A 104 -0.95 17.94 -8.48
N GLN A 105 -0.72 19.08 -9.15
CA GLN A 105 -0.05 19.07 -10.45
C GLN A 105 1.36 18.49 -10.36
N ARG A 106 2.15 18.93 -9.38
CA ARG A 106 3.52 18.44 -9.18
C ARG A 106 3.56 16.95 -8.85
N TRP A 107 2.61 16.45 -8.07
CA TRP A 107 2.50 15.02 -7.76
C TRP A 107 2.35 14.15 -9.02
N HIS A 108 1.65 14.65 -10.04
CA HIS A 108 1.44 13.93 -11.30
C HIS A 108 2.55 14.14 -12.35
N THR A 109 3.32 15.22 -12.23
CA THR A 109 4.35 15.56 -13.24
C THR A 109 5.77 15.33 -12.73
N ALA A 110 6.01 15.54 -11.45
CA ALA A 110 7.33 15.44 -10.81
C ALA A 110 7.20 14.97 -9.35
N PRO A 111 6.67 13.73 -9.09
CA PRO A 111 6.30 13.28 -7.74
C PRO A 111 7.46 13.29 -6.74
N TYR A 112 8.69 13.09 -7.21
CA TYR A 112 9.89 13.12 -6.34
C TYR A 112 10.21 14.52 -5.77
N THR A 113 9.53 15.56 -6.23
CA THR A 113 9.71 16.93 -5.74
C THR A 113 8.65 17.34 -4.72
N VAL A 114 7.74 16.44 -4.38
CA VAL A 114 6.60 16.72 -3.50
C VAL A 114 6.81 16.05 -2.15
N THR A 115 6.64 16.83 -1.08
CA THR A 115 6.34 16.31 0.26
C THR A 115 4.85 16.52 0.49
N MET A 116 4.16 15.50 0.93
CA MET A 116 2.72 15.56 1.19
C MET A 116 2.41 16.63 2.24
N PRO A 117 1.36 17.44 2.04
CA PRO A 117 1.02 18.51 2.96
C PRO A 117 0.49 17.97 4.28
N GLY A 118 0.66 18.73 5.34
CA GLY A 118 0.12 18.41 6.67
C GLY A 118 1.09 17.63 7.56
N LYS A 119 0.62 17.39 8.79
CA LYS A 119 1.43 16.73 9.81
C LYS A 119 1.67 15.26 9.44
N GLY A 120 2.93 14.86 9.37
CA GLY A 120 3.32 13.49 9.07
C GLY A 120 3.36 13.16 7.59
N GLY A 121 3.05 14.12 6.70
CA GLY A 121 3.14 13.89 5.24
C GLY A 121 4.55 13.52 4.81
N GLU A 122 4.66 12.46 4.01
CA GLU A 122 5.93 11.93 3.51
C GLU A 122 6.24 12.41 2.09
N SER A 123 7.53 12.41 1.76
CA SER A 123 8.00 12.43 0.37
C SER A 123 8.26 11.00 -0.12
N LEU A 124 8.39 10.81 -1.45
CA LEU A 124 8.82 9.52 -2.00
C LEU A 124 10.22 9.12 -1.54
N GLU A 125 11.07 10.08 -1.19
CA GLU A 125 12.41 9.78 -0.63
C GLU A 125 12.31 9.22 0.80
N ASP A 126 11.37 9.69 1.62
CA ASP A 126 11.12 9.12 2.94
C ASP A 126 10.65 7.67 2.83
N VAL A 127 9.70 7.42 1.92
CA VAL A 127 9.23 6.05 1.61
C VAL A 127 10.39 5.18 1.13
N ARG A 128 11.19 5.66 0.17
CA ARG A 128 12.34 4.92 -0.37
C ARG A 128 13.31 4.51 0.74
N ARG A 129 13.60 5.43 1.66
CA ARG A 129 14.54 5.20 2.76
C ARG A 129 14.06 4.10 3.69
N ARG A 130 12.78 4.16 4.13
CA ARG A 130 12.25 3.15 5.06
C ARG A 130 12.02 1.80 4.39
N VAL A 131 11.54 1.78 3.15
CA VAL A 131 11.35 0.53 2.40
C VAL A 131 12.69 -0.14 2.13
N ARG A 132 13.73 0.61 1.73
CA ARG A 132 15.06 0.05 1.54
C ARG A 132 15.59 -0.61 2.81
N ALA A 133 15.42 0.01 3.97
CA ALA A 133 15.83 -0.58 5.24
C ALA A 133 15.11 -1.91 5.55
N ALA A 134 13.88 -2.11 5.04
CA ALA A 134 13.17 -3.38 5.16
C ALA A 134 13.73 -4.49 4.27
N PHE A 135 14.37 -4.13 3.14
CA PHE A 135 14.95 -5.09 2.21
C PHE A 135 16.43 -5.41 2.51
N ASP A 136 17.10 -4.59 3.30
CA ASP A 136 18.53 -4.77 3.64
C ASP A 136 18.72 -5.69 4.87
N GLU A 137 17.64 -6.15 5.53
CA GLU A 137 17.62 -7.14 6.62
C GLU A 137 17.35 -8.56 6.10
#